data_8e964e2a9abeaedd0fec84bbafa1dd2a
#
_entry.id   8e964e2a9abeaedd0fec84bbafa1dd2a
#
_cell.length_a   1.000
_cell.length_b   1.000
_cell.length_c   1.000
_cell.angle_alpha   90.00
_cell.angle_beta   90.00
_cell.angle_gamma   90.00
#
_symmetry.space_group_name_H-M   'P 1'
#
loop_
_entity.id
_entity.type
_entity.pdbx_description
1 polymer ?
#
loop_
_entity_poly.entity_id
_entity_poly.type
_entity_poly.pdbx_seq_one_letter_code
_entity_poly.pdbx_strand_id
1 'polypeptide(L)'
;MMADEGIHEPIIERNKRTKAEIRAKEAGTLAGLYVADLLIREWMPGARFTWTSAEGSRIDEGTCILAIEGCRHQILACERIILNILGRLSGIASNTFRWVSNFQIPLAATRKTAWGTLDKAAVGVGGGLTHRIHRADALMLKENDLASTAEEGDEGAVRVRKVLSDVQTESIGAFVTVEVRSLDEALAAAEAWAERMLEHEEGVRLNILLDNMGPELSRDAVLDIETRGLRQYVTLEASGNITFDDLESWRTSMVDVISTSALHRAAPPLDLTCIFEGV
;
A
#
# COMPACT_ATOMS: atom_id res chain seq x y z
N MET A 1 7.64 1.40 29.78
CA MET A 1 8.88 1.80 30.48
C MET A 1 9.86 0.67 30.19
N MET A 2 10.65 0.78 29.11
CA MET A 2 11.77 -0.14 28.91
C MET A 2 12.85 0.24 29.90
N ALA A 3 13.23 -0.71 30.74
CA ALA A 3 14.32 -0.53 31.67
C ALA A 3 15.61 -0.36 30.87
N ASP A 4 16.31 0.73 31.13
CA ASP A 4 17.65 1.05 30.63
C ASP A 4 18.66 0.10 31.32
N GLU A 5 18.71 -1.15 30.83
CA GLU A 5 19.71 -2.12 31.32
C GLU A 5 20.97 -2.02 30.46
N GLY A 6 21.90 -1.15 30.94
CA GLY A 6 23.31 -1.47 30.80
C GLY A 6 24.01 -1.11 29.50
N ILE A 7 23.69 0.01 28.84
CA ILE A 7 24.71 0.63 27.98
C ILE A 7 25.66 1.40 28.92
N HIS A 8 26.86 0.89 29.11
CA HIS A 8 27.95 1.63 29.76
C HIS A 8 28.24 2.88 28.90
N GLU A 9 27.71 4.01 29.31
CA GLU A 9 28.07 5.32 28.81
C GLU A 9 29.04 6.03 29.77
N PRO A 10 30.36 5.75 29.76
CA PRO A 10 31.30 6.46 30.62
C PRO A 10 31.69 7.85 30.08
N ILE A 11 31.24 8.27 28.91
CA ILE A 11 31.85 9.38 28.16
C ILE A 11 30.86 10.52 27.84
N ILE A 12 29.56 10.35 28.04
CA ILE A 12 28.57 11.36 27.60
C ILE A 12 27.88 11.98 28.82
N GLU A 13 28.05 13.29 29.02
CA GLU A 13 27.26 14.06 29.97
C GLU A 13 25.77 13.92 29.65
N ARG A 14 25.02 13.14 30.42
CA ARG A 14 23.61 12.76 30.13
C ARG A 14 22.71 13.94 29.85
N ASN A 15 22.96 15.10 30.45
CA ASN A 15 22.11 16.29 30.32
C ASN A 15 22.64 17.34 29.33
N LYS A 16 23.72 17.06 28.60
CA LYS A 16 24.26 18.02 27.63
C LYS A 16 23.27 18.26 26.52
N ARG A 17 22.94 19.52 26.28
CA ARG A 17 22.12 19.90 25.11
C ARG A 17 22.99 19.90 23.86
N THR A 18 22.42 19.51 22.77
CA THR A 18 23.08 19.47 21.47
C THR A 18 22.05 19.71 20.37
N LYS A 19 22.55 20.00 19.20
CA LYS A 19 21.78 20.03 17.97
C LYS A 19 22.17 18.84 17.10
N ALA A 20 21.19 18.32 16.40
CA ALA A 20 21.37 17.24 15.42
C ALA A 20 20.46 17.49 14.22
N GLU A 21 20.84 16.99 13.07
CA GLU A 21 20.07 17.04 11.85
C GLU A 21 19.91 15.64 11.26
N ILE A 22 18.71 15.32 10.81
CA ILE A 22 18.48 14.14 9.96
C ILE A 22 18.56 14.60 8.52
N ARG A 23 19.44 13.95 7.75
CA ARG A 23 19.69 14.25 6.33
C ARG A 23 19.51 13.02 5.46
N ALA A 24 19.07 13.25 4.23
CA ALA A 24 19.04 12.23 3.18
C ALA A 24 20.46 11.95 2.67
N LYS A 25 20.78 10.67 2.47
CA LYS A 25 22.01 10.22 1.81
C LYS A 25 21.79 9.84 0.34
N GLU A 26 20.55 9.86 -0.11
CA GLU A 26 20.14 9.62 -1.48
C GLU A 26 18.83 10.37 -1.79
N ALA A 27 18.50 10.51 -3.05
CA ALA A 27 17.26 11.15 -3.48
C ALA A 27 16.04 10.21 -3.24
N GLY A 28 14.89 10.78 -2.85
CA GLY A 28 13.70 10.00 -2.60
C GLY A 28 12.43 10.82 -2.42
N THR A 29 11.37 10.14 -2.00
CA THR A 29 10.09 10.74 -1.58
C THR A 29 9.96 10.56 -0.08
N LEU A 30 9.80 11.66 0.64
CA LEU A 30 9.75 11.63 2.11
C LEU A 30 8.39 11.17 2.62
N ALA A 31 8.39 10.21 3.56
CA ALA A 31 7.18 9.72 4.19
C ALA A 31 7.41 9.29 5.65
N GLY A 32 6.35 9.34 6.45
CA GLY A 32 6.36 8.90 7.84
C GLY A 32 6.63 10.00 8.86
N LEU A 33 6.56 11.27 8.46
CA LEU A 33 6.81 12.41 9.34
C LEU A 33 5.86 12.41 10.53
N TYR A 34 4.58 12.10 10.32
CA TYR A 34 3.59 12.07 11.40
C TYR A 34 3.96 11.09 12.51
N VAL A 35 4.41 9.88 12.13
CA VAL A 35 4.81 8.86 13.12
C VAL A 35 6.07 9.28 13.85
N ALA A 36 7.06 9.80 13.13
CA ALA A 36 8.30 10.31 13.72
C ALA A 36 8.03 11.51 14.65
N ASP A 37 7.14 12.43 14.29
CA ASP A 37 6.73 13.57 15.11
C ASP A 37 6.14 13.13 16.45
N LEU A 38 5.23 12.15 16.43
CA LEU A 38 4.64 11.59 17.66
C LEU A 38 5.70 10.98 18.57
N LEU A 39 6.65 10.23 18.02
CA LEU A 39 7.73 9.61 18.79
C LEU A 39 8.68 10.65 19.39
N ILE A 40 9.03 11.70 18.63
CA ILE A 40 9.88 12.79 19.13
C ILE A 40 9.20 13.49 20.31
N ARG A 41 7.92 13.81 20.21
CA ARG A 41 7.17 14.45 21.30
C ARG A 41 7.08 13.60 22.54
N GLU A 42 6.87 12.29 22.38
CA GLU A 42 6.70 11.37 23.49
C GLU A 42 8.03 11.04 24.19
N TRP A 43 9.10 10.79 23.41
CA TRP A 43 10.35 10.25 23.94
C TRP A 43 11.44 11.28 24.15
N MET A 44 11.29 12.47 23.59
CA MET A 44 12.22 13.59 23.79
C MET A 44 11.49 14.81 24.36
N PRO A 45 10.87 14.70 25.55
CA PRO A 45 10.17 15.83 26.16
C PRO A 45 11.13 17.00 26.38
N GLY A 46 10.76 18.19 25.90
CA GLY A 46 11.60 19.39 25.96
C GLY A 46 12.61 19.55 24.83
N ALA A 47 12.66 18.63 23.86
CA ALA A 47 13.34 18.88 22.59
C ALA A 47 12.58 19.95 21.78
N ARG A 48 13.36 20.80 21.10
CA ARG A 48 12.84 21.68 20.05
C ARG A 48 13.19 21.05 18.71
N PHE A 49 12.24 20.94 17.79
CA PHE A 49 12.51 20.38 16.49
C PHE A 49 11.70 21.08 15.41
N THR A 50 12.23 21.06 14.20
CA THR A 50 11.62 21.67 13.02
C THR A 50 11.78 20.72 11.82
N TRP A 51 10.67 20.32 11.24
CA TRP A 51 10.65 19.68 9.94
C TRP A 51 10.99 20.70 8.86
N THR A 52 12.02 20.45 8.07
CA THR A 52 12.46 21.31 6.99
C THR A 52 11.92 20.87 5.62
N SER A 53 11.33 19.69 5.58
CA SER A 53 10.66 19.12 4.40
C SER A 53 9.28 18.61 4.78
N ALA A 54 8.34 18.59 3.84
CA ALA A 54 6.97 18.13 4.06
C ALA A 54 6.79 16.65 3.69
N GLU A 55 5.73 16.03 4.25
CA GLU A 55 5.28 14.70 3.82
C GLU A 55 5.02 14.69 2.31
N GLY A 56 5.50 13.66 1.60
CA GLY A 56 5.34 13.51 0.15
C GLY A 56 6.29 14.36 -0.70
N SER A 57 7.12 15.23 -0.11
CA SER A 57 8.08 16.01 -0.90
C SER A 57 9.17 15.15 -1.50
N ARG A 58 9.60 15.52 -2.72
CA ARG A 58 10.83 14.97 -3.31
C ARG A 58 12.03 15.63 -2.65
N ILE A 59 12.98 14.83 -2.23
CA ILE A 59 14.21 15.28 -1.59
C ILE A 59 15.43 14.74 -2.35
N ASP A 60 16.49 15.52 -2.36
CA ASP A 60 17.78 15.16 -2.94
C ASP A 60 18.77 14.74 -1.85
N GLU A 61 19.87 14.09 -2.27
CA GLU A 61 21.00 13.79 -1.38
C GLU A 61 21.47 15.08 -0.66
N GLY A 62 21.75 14.96 0.63
CA GLY A 62 22.18 16.07 1.49
C GLY A 62 21.04 16.93 2.04
N THR A 63 19.80 16.78 1.58
CA THR A 63 18.65 17.54 2.09
C THR A 63 18.49 17.31 3.59
N CYS A 64 18.47 18.40 4.36
CA CYS A 64 18.06 18.35 5.77
C CYS A 64 16.55 18.11 5.83
N ILE A 65 16.13 17.09 6.58
CA ILE A 65 14.73 16.70 6.72
C ILE A 65 14.19 17.22 8.05
N LEU A 66 14.99 17.13 9.09
CA LEU A 66 14.62 17.44 10.46
C LEU A 66 15.81 18.05 11.19
N ALA A 67 15.62 19.20 11.84
CA ALA A 67 16.56 19.77 12.79
C ALA A 67 16.02 19.60 14.22
N ILE A 68 16.86 19.09 15.15
CA ILE A 68 16.50 18.80 16.53
C ILE A 68 17.50 19.48 17.45
N GLU A 69 17.01 20.15 18.52
CA GLU A 69 17.80 20.66 19.60
C GLU A 69 17.27 20.09 20.93
N GLY A 70 18.06 19.32 21.63
CA GLY A 70 17.59 18.65 22.84
C GLY A 70 18.70 18.02 23.68
N CYS A 71 18.30 17.19 24.63
CA CYS A 71 19.20 16.39 25.42
C CYS A 71 19.89 15.35 24.53
N ARG A 72 21.21 15.35 24.50
CA ARG A 72 22.02 14.45 23.66
C ARG A 72 21.68 12.97 23.87
N HIS A 73 21.51 12.55 25.11
CA HIS A 73 21.16 11.18 25.46
C HIS A 73 19.81 10.76 24.85
N GLN A 74 18.80 11.62 24.95
CA GLN A 74 17.48 11.34 24.38
C GLN A 74 17.54 11.24 22.84
N ILE A 75 18.27 12.14 22.19
CA ILE A 75 18.43 12.09 20.72
C ILE A 75 19.11 10.79 20.30
N LEU A 76 20.20 10.40 20.97
CA LEU A 76 20.92 9.15 20.68
C LEU A 76 20.03 7.91 20.89
N ALA A 77 19.23 7.88 21.96
CA ALA A 77 18.33 6.78 22.25
C ALA A 77 17.21 6.61 21.22
N CYS A 78 16.74 7.71 20.63
CA CYS A 78 15.63 7.72 19.67
C CYS A 78 16.10 7.68 18.21
N GLU A 79 17.33 8.09 17.93
CA GLU A 79 17.88 8.25 16.58
C GLU A 79 17.57 7.05 15.68
N ARG A 80 18.00 5.85 16.09
CA ARG A 80 17.88 4.65 15.24
C ARG A 80 16.44 4.31 14.91
N ILE A 81 15.53 4.49 15.84
CA ILE A 81 14.09 4.19 15.62
C ILE A 81 13.49 5.18 14.64
N ILE A 82 13.80 6.48 14.81
CA ILE A 82 13.33 7.53 13.90
C ILE A 82 13.85 7.29 12.48
N LEU A 83 15.17 7.03 12.34
CA LEU A 83 15.78 6.73 11.05
C LEU A 83 15.18 5.48 10.39
N ASN A 84 14.88 4.43 11.15
CA ASN A 84 14.27 3.22 10.62
C ASN A 84 12.83 3.46 10.12
N ILE A 85 12.04 4.24 10.85
CA ILE A 85 10.66 4.59 10.46
C ILE A 85 10.66 5.45 9.20
N LEU A 86 11.40 6.57 9.23
CA LEU A 86 11.51 7.47 8.09
C LEU A 86 12.10 6.76 6.87
N GLY A 87 13.18 5.98 7.08
CA GLY A 87 13.83 5.23 6.00
C GLY A 87 12.90 4.23 5.35
N ARG A 88 12.19 3.40 6.14
CA ARG A 88 11.23 2.43 5.60
C ARG A 88 10.09 3.08 4.85
N LEU A 89 9.40 4.04 5.46
CA LEU A 89 8.21 4.64 4.85
C LEU A 89 8.59 5.49 3.63
N SER A 90 9.68 6.24 3.70
CA SER A 90 10.21 6.98 2.54
C SER A 90 10.70 6.05 1.43
N GLY A 91 11.30 4.91 1.77
CA GLY A 91 11.68 3.89 0.79
C GLY A 91 10.48 3.33 0.03
N ILE A 92 9.39 3.02 0.74
CA ILE A 92 8.12 2.58 0.12
C ILE A 92 7.52 3.69 -0.76
N ALA A 93 7.47 4.92 -0.27
CA ALA A 93 6.97 6.05 -1.04
C ALA A 93 7.82 6.30 -2.30
N SER A 94 9.13 6.24 -2.18
CA SER A 94 10.08 6.39 -3.31
C SER A 94 9.93 5.28 -4.35
N ASN A 95 9.82 4.02 -3.90
CA ASN A 95 9.59 2.88 -4.79
C ASN A 95 8.25 3.04 -5.51
N THR A 96 7.18 3.36 -4.78
CA THR A 96 5.85 3.57 -5.37
C THR A 96 5.87 4.71 -6.39
N PHE A 97 6.48 5.84 -6.07
CA PHE A 97 6.62 6.96 -7.00
C PHE A 97 7.35 6.54 -8.29
N ARG A 98 8.43 5.76 -8.17
CA ARG A 98 9.14 5.21 -9.34
C ARG A 98 8.22 4.38 -10.22
N TRP A 99 7.38 3.52 -9.64
CA TRP A 99 6.45 2.68 -10.39
C TRP A 99 5.39 3.52 -11.08
N VAL A 100 4.70 4.41 -10.35
CA VAL A 100 3.62 5.26 -10.85
C VAL A 100 4.11 6.21 -11.94
N SER A 101 5.33 6.76 -11.81
CA SER A 101 5.90 7.66 -12.82
C SER A 101 6.26 6.98 -14.14
N ASN A 102 6.42 5.66 -14.14
CA ASN A 102 6.78 4.88 -15.33
C ASN A 102 5.62 4.10 -15.93
N PHE A 103 4.45 4.11 -15.29
CA PHE A 103 3.33 3.29 -15.69
C PHE A 103 2.00 4.04 -15.56
N GLN A 104 1.10 3.86 -16.55
CA GLN A 104 -0.15 4.65 -16.62
C GLN A 104 -1.33 3.99 -15.93
N ILE A 105 -1.34 2.64 -15.82
CA ILE A 105 -2.41 1.95 -15.11
C ILE A 105 -2.22 2.18 -13.62
N PRO A 106 -3.24 2.59 -12.86
CA PRO A 106 -3.18 2.76 -11.42
C PRO A 106 -2.63 1.54 -10.69
N LEU A 107 -1.75 1.77 -9.71
CA LEU A 107 -1.09 0.72 -8.94
C LEU A 107 -1.59 0.73 -7.50
N ALA A 108 -2.01 -0.43 -6.99
CA ALA A 108 -2.61 -0.58 -5.68
C ALA A 108 -1.78 -1.49 -4.74
N ALA A 109 -1.76 -1.16 -3.45
CA ALA A 109 -1.11 -1.96 -2.43
C ALA A 109 -1.98 -3.13 -1.96
N THR A 110 -1.44 -4.34 -1.95
CA THR A 110 -2.09 -5.48 -1.30
C THR A 110 -2.04 -5.37 0.23
N ARG A 111 -2.75 -6.26 0.96
CA ARG A 111 -2.68 -6.37 2.42
C ARG A 111 -1.50 -7.22 2.93
N LYS A 112 -0.63 -7.72 2.05
CA LYS A 112 0.55 -8.52 2.42
C LYS A 112 1.69 -7.60 2.89
N THR A 113 1.45 -6.78 3.91
CA THR A 113 2.33 -5.74 4.45
C THR A 113 3.06 -6.20 5.72
N ALA A 114 4.23 -5.61 6.02
CA ALA A 114 4.94 -5.85 7.27
C ALA A 114 4.43 -4.94 8.40
N TRP A 115 4.14 -3.66 8.10
CA TRP A 115 3.68 -2.66 9.06
C TRP A 115 2.23 -2.23 8.84
N GLY A 116 1.42 -3.08 8.20
CA GLY A 116 -0.01 -2.85 8.05
C GLY A 116 -0.35 -1.53 7.37
N THR A 117 -1.14 -0.71 8.05
CA THR A 117 -1.62 0.58 7.56
C THR A 117 -0.51 1.57 7.24
N LEU A 118 0.62 1.52 7.96
CA LEU A 118 1.76 2.43 7.72
C LEU A 118 2.39 2.19 6.35
N ASP A 119 2.60 0.92 5.95
CA ASP A 119 3.10 0.61 4.61
C ASP A 119 2.13 1.11 3.52
N LYS A 120 0.82 0.96 3.74
CA LYS A 120 -0.19 1.44 2.80
C LYS A 120 -0.26 2.97 2.72
N ALA A 121 -0.12 3.66 3.85
CA ALA A 121 -0.03 5.12 3.88
C ALA A 121 1.17 5.60 3.06
N ALA A 122 2.33 4.96 3.21
CA ALA A 122 3.53 5.27 2.43
C ALA A 122 3.34 5.01 0.92
N VAL A 123 2.60 3.96 0.53
CA VAL A 123 2.20 3.75 -0.88
C VAL A 123 1.33 4.91 -1.36
N GLY A 124 0.37 5.37 -0.58
CA GLY A 124 -0.45 6.55 -0.90
C GLY A 124 0.37 7.82 -1.09
N VAL A 125 1.36 8.06 -0.20
CA VAL A 125 2.30 9.19 -0.31
C VAL A 125 3.10 9.11 -1.61
N GLY A 126 3.48 7.92 -2.06
CA GLY A 126 4.17 7.69 -3.33
C GLY A 126 3.28 7.80 -4.58
N GLY A 127 1.97 8.07 -4.43
CA GLY A 127 1.01 8.21 -5.53
C GLY A 127 0.29 6.92 -5.93
N GLY A 128 0.46 5.83 -5.18
CA GLY A 128 -0.27 4.58 -5.39
C GLY A 128 -1.63 4.57 -4.65
N LEU A 129 -2.45 3.58 -4.98
CA LEU A 129 -3.73 3.34 -4.32
C LEU A 129 -3.53 2.44 -3.10
N THR A 130 -4.23 2.74 -2.01
CA THR A 130 -4.14 1.94 -0.78
C THR A 130 -4.93 0.64 -0.86
N HIS A 131 -5.90 0.54 -1.80
CA HIS A 131 -6.90 -0.51 -1.78
C HIS A 131 -7.59 -0.57 -0.39
N ARG A 132 -8.33 -1.62 -0.04
CA ARG A 132 -8.88 -1.72 1.32
C ARG A 132 -7.77 -1.77 2.38
N ILE A 133 -7.90 -1.01 3.44
CA ILE A 133 -6.93 -0.95 4.54
C ILE A 133 -7.15 -2.15 5.47
N HIS A 134 -8.42 -2.42 5.84
CA HIS A 134 -8.82 -3.59 6.63
C HIS A 134 -10.05 -4.29 6.03
N ARG A 135 -10.47 -5.39 6.64
CA ARG A 135 -11.57 -6.23 6.09
C ARG A 135 -12.93 -5.53 6.09
N ALA A 136 -13.14 -4.59 7.01
CA ALA A 136 -14.41 -3.88 7.12
C ALA A 136 -14.57 -2.73 6.10
N ASP A 137 -13.50 -2.31 5.41
CA ASP A 137 -13.59 -1.22 4.44
C ASP A 137 -14.34 -1.62 3.17
N ALA A 138 -14.16 -2.87 2.75
CA ALA A 138 -14.73 -3.37 1.50
C ALA A 138 -14.85 -4.90 1.54
N LEU A 139 -15.95 -5.41 1.03
CA LEU A 139 -16.15 -6.84 0.86
C LEU A 139 -15.17 -7.38 -0.19
N MET A 140 -14.56 -8.53 0.10
CA MET A 140 -13.74 -9.26 -0.86
C MET A 140 -14.02 -10.75 -0.73
N LEU A 141 -14.59 -11.30 -1.77
CA LEU A 141 -14.96 -12.69 -1.91
C LEU A 141 -13.78 -13.43 -2.55
N LYS A 142 -13.31 -14.47 -1.88
CA LYS A 142 -12.15 -15.25 -2.27
C LYS A 142 -12.50 -16.73 -2.38
N GLU A 143 -11.54 -17.54 -2.78
CA GLU A 143 -11.69 -18.99 -2.93
C GLU A 143 -12.43 -19.66 -1.76
N ASN A 144 -12.12 -19.29 -0.51
CA ASN A 144 -12.80 -19.85 0.66
C ASN A 144 -14.28 -19.42 0.76
N ASP A 145 -14.59 -18.18 0.36
CA ASP A 145 -15.94 -17.68 0.34
C ASP A 145 -16.74 -18.35 -0.79
N LEU A 146 -16.12 -18.50 -1.97
CA LEU A 146 -16.69 -19.23 -3.11
C LEU A 146 -16.94 -20.71 -2.78
N ALA A 147 -16.03 -21.34 -2.03
CA ALA A 147 -16.19 -22.73 -1.60
C ALA A 147 -17.30 -22.91 -0.56
N SER A 148 -17.59 -21.89 0.27
CA SER A 148 -18.59 -21.99 1.33
C SER A 148 -20.03 -22.07 0.82
N THR A 149 -20.31 -21.59 -0.39
CA THR A 149 -21.63 -21.62 -1.05
C THR A 149 -21.71 -22.71 -2.14
N ALA A 150 -20.60 -23.42 -2.38
CA ALA A 150 -20.50 -24.45 -3.41
C ALA A 150 -21.22 -25.74 -3.01
N GLU A 151 -21.90 -26.36 -3.95
CA GLU A 151 -22.38 -27.72 -3.88
C GLU A 151 -21.38 -28.68 -4.54
N GLU A 152 -21.53 -29.99 -4.25
CA GLU A 152 -20.67 -31.01 -4.87
C GLU A 152 -20.88 -31.01 -6.39
N GLY A 153 -19.78 -30.78 -7.14
CA GLY A 153 -19.80 -30.72 -8.60
C GLY A 153 -19.94 -29.31 -9.20
N ASP A 154 -20.13 -28.27 -8.40
CA ASP A 154 -20.17 -26.90 -8.93
C ASP A 154 -18.82 -26.51 -9.55
N GLU A 155 -18.85 -26.02 -10.78
CA GLU A 155 -17.70 -25.39 -11.44
C GLU A 155 -17.46 -23.96 -10.92
N GLY A 156 -16.26 -23.41 -11.15
CA GLY A 156 -15.86 -22.10 -10.66
C GLY A 156 -16.84 -20.97 -11.03
N ALA A 157 -17.29 -20.93 -12.29
CA ALA A 157 -18.27 -19.94 -12.75
C ALA A 157 -19.61 -20.01 -12.02
N VAL A 158 -20.09 -21.22 -11.69
CA VAL A 158 -21.34 -21.43 -10.92
C VAL A 158 -21.16 -20.93 -9.50
N ARG A 159 -20.02 -21.21 -8.86
CA ARG A 159 -19.71 -20.75 -7.50
C ARG A 159 -19.68 -19.23 -7.43
N VAL A 160 -19.05 -18.59 -8.43
CA VAL A 160 -18.99 -17.11 -8.52
C VAL A 160 -20.40 -16.52 -8.62
N ARG A 161 -21.29 -17.06 -9.46
CA ARG A 161 -22.68 -16.60 -9.59
C ARG A 161 -23.45 -16.75 -8.26
N LYS A 162 -23.38 -17.93 -7.62
CA LYS A 162 -24.03 -18.20 -6.33
C LYS A 162 -23.63 -17.20 -5.25
N VAL A 163 -22.31 -17.01 -5.06
CA VAL A 163 -21.81 -16.06 -4.04
C VAL A 163 -22.26 -14.63 -4.32
N LEU A 164 -22.20 -14.19 -5.57
CA LEU A 164 -22.58 -12.82 -5.91
C LEU A 164 -24.10 -12.56 -5.78
N SER A 165 -24.95 -13.57 -6.01
CA SER A 165 -26.39 -13.45 -5.76
C SER A 165 -26.72 -13.33 -4.27
N ASP A 166 -25.89 -13.88 -3.38
CA ASP A 166 -26.09 -13.88 -1.93
C ASP A 166 -25.49 -12.64 -1.23
N VAL A 167 -24.78 -11.77 -1.95
CA VAL A 167 -24.19 -10.55 -1.36
C VAL A 167 -25.29 -9.65 -0.81
N GLN A 168 -25.18 -9.28 0.48
CA GLN A 168 -26.07 -8.30 1.09
C GLN A 168 -25.54 -6.90 0.85
N THR A 169 -26.40 -5.97 0.42
CA THR A 169 -26.02 -4.58 0.10
C THR A 169 -25.31 -3.89 1.27
N GLU A 170 -25.76 -4.14 2.51
CA GLU A 170 -25.20 -3.57 3.73
C GLU A 170 -23.76 -4.06 4.02
N SER A 171 -23.36 -5.17 3.42
CA SER A 171 -22.02 -5.76 3.61
C SER A 171 -20.96 -5.27 2.63
N ILE A 172 -21.34 -4.52 1.60
CA ILE A 172 -20.44 -4.11 0.51
C ILE A 172 -19.32 -3.18 1.01
N GLY A 173 -19.64 -2.22 1.88
CA GLY A 173 -18.70 -1.18 2.31
C GLY A 173 -18.40 -0.18 1.16
N ALA A 174 -17.14 0.23 1.03
CA ALA A 174 -16.74 1.21 0.02
C ALA A 174 -16.78 0.64 -1.42
N PHE A 175 -16.55 -0.66 -1.57
CA PHE A 175 -16.62 -1.40 -2.83
C PHE A 175 -16.70 -2.90 -2.56
N VAL A 176 -17.05 -3.68 -3.58
CA VAL A 176 -17.05 -5.15 -3.53
C VAL A 176 -16.07 -5.71 -4.55
N THR A 177 -15.34 -6.75 -4.15
CA THR A 177 -14.36 -7.45 -4.99
C THR A 177 -14.65 -8.94 -4.98
N VAL A 178 -14.58 -9.59 -6.15
CA VAL A 178 -14.51 -11.05 -6.27
C VAL A 178 -13.20 -11.44 -6.93
N GLU A 179 -12.49 -12.40 -6.34
CA GLU A 179 -11.25 -12.97 -6.88
C GLU A 179 -11.58 -14.14 -7.81
N VAL A 180 -11.09 -14.08 -9.05
CA VAL A 180 -11.31 -15.08 -10.11
C VAL A 180 -10.01 -15.50 -10.76
N ARG A 181 -9.96 -16.70 -11.35
CA ARG A 181 -8.75 -17.31 -11.92
C ARG A 181 -8.90 -17.80 -13.36
N SER A 182 -10.07 -17.59 -13.97
CA SER A 182 -10.32 -17.98 -15.36
C SER A 182 -11.19 -16.96 -16.09
N LEU A 183 -11.22 -17.04 -17.43
CA LEU A 183 -12.09 -16.22 -18.27
C LEU A 183 -13.56 -16.50 -17.96
N ASP A 184 -13.93 -17.76 -17.79
CA ASP A 184 -15.33 -18.16 -17.51
C ASP A 184 -15.80 -17.61 -16.15
N GLU A 185 -14.94 -17.63 -15.11
CA GLU A 185 -15.25 -17.02 -13.82
C GLU A 185 -15.40 -15.50 -13.92
N ALA A 186 -14.49 -14.81 -14.66
CA ALA A 186 -14.55 -13.37 -14.84
C ALA A 186 -15.83 -12.93 -15.56
N LEU A 187 -16.21 -13.67 -16.60
CA LEU A 187 -17.43 -13.41 -17.35
C LEU A 187 -18.68 -13.69 -16.51
N ALA A 188 -18.71 -14.82 -15.80
CA ALA A 188 -19.80 -15.16 -14.89
C ALA A 188 -20.00 -14.10 -13.80
N ALA A 189 -18.91 -13.55 -13.27
CA ALA A 189 -18.94 -12.46 -12.30
C ALA A 189 -19.55 -11.17 -12.90
N ALA A 190 -19.14 -10.80 -14.11
CA ALA A 190 -19.64 -9.60 -14.79
C ALA A 190 -21.13 -9.71 -15.14
N GLU A 191 -21.58 -10.86 -15.61
CA GLU A 191 -22.97 -11.13 -15.94
C GLU A 191 -23.85 -11.10 -14.66
N ALA A 192 -23.46 -11.86 -13.63
CA ALA A 192 -24.23 -11.92 -12.39
C ALA A 192 -24.36 -10.54 -11.72
N TRP A 193 -23.30 -9.73 -11.76
CA TRP A 193 -23.35 -8.39 -11.18
C TRP A 193 -24.18 -7.41 -12.02
N ALA A 194 -24.14 -7.51 -13.34
CA ALA A 194 -25.00 -6.71 -14.22
C ALA A 194 -26.50 -7.02 -14.01
N GLU A 195 -26.86 -8.30 -13.92
CA GLU A 195 -28.21 -8.75 -13.58
C GLU A 195 -28.66 -8.12 -12.26
N ARG A 196 -27.83 -8.25 -11.19
CA ARG A 196 -28.12 -7.68 -9.89
C ARG A 196 -28.28 -6.15 -9.90
N MET A 197 -27.41 -5.42 -10.60
CA MET A 197 -27.51 -3.96 -10.69
C MET A 197 -28.80 -3.50 -11.38
N LEU A 198 -29.26 -4.25 -12.36
CA LEU A 198 -30.52 -3.96 -13.05
C LEU A 198 -31.76 -4.26 -12.18
N GLU A 199 -31.69 -5.28 -11.32
CA GLU A 199 -32.77 -5.65 -10.41
C GLU A 199 -32.92 -4.74 -9.20
N HIS A 200 -31.79 -4.24 -8.65
CA HIS A 200 -31.75 -3.53 -7.37
C HIS A 200 -31.42 -2.03 -7.49
N GLU A 201 -31.24 -1.50 -8.69
CA GLU A 201 -30.81 -0.11 -8.95
C GLU A 201 -29.53 0.28 -8.16
N GLU A 202 -28.65 -0.69 -7.91
CA GLU A 202 -27.40 -0.47 -7.18
C GLU A 202 -26.37 0.30 -8.03
N GLY A 203 -25.75 1.34 -7.45
CA GLY A 203 -24.76 2.16 -8.14
C GLY A 203 -23.30 1.69 -7.98
N VAL A 204 -23.03 0.57 -7.27
CA VAL A 204 -21.68 0.11 -6.94
C VAL A 204 -21.17 -0.87 -8.00
N ARG A 205 -20.06 -0.54 -8.67
CA ARG A 205 -19.41 -1.44 -9.62
C ARG A 205 -18.72 -2.60 -8.89
N LEU A 206 -18.76 -3.80 -9.47
CA LEU A 206 -17.99 -4.93 -8.99
C LEU A 206 -16.54 -4.78 -9.42
N ASN A 207 -15.61 -4.92 -8.48
CA ASN A 207 -14.20 -5.09 -8.78
C ASN A 207 -13.92 -6.60 -9.01
N ILE A 208 -13.64 -7.00 -10.24
CA ILE A 208 -13.23 -8.37 -10.57
C ILE A 208 -11.71 -8.42 -10.52
N LEU A 209 -11.18 -9.16 -9.56
CA LEU A 209 -9.74 -9.32 -9.37
C LEU A 209 -9.27 -10.58 -10.09
N LEU A 210 -8.53 -10.38 -11.18
CA LEU A 210 -7.95 -11.41 -12.05
C LEU A 210 -6.66 -11.94 -11.41
N ASP A 211 -6.77 -13.01 -10.59
CA ASP A 211 -5.64 -13.52 -9.81
C ASP A 211 -4.75 -14.47 -10.61
N ASN A 212 -3.49 -14.08 -10.81
CA ASN A 212 -2.45 -14.84 -11.54
C ASN A 212 -2.81 -15.22 -12.99
N MET A 213 -3.66 -14.45 -13.67
CA MET A 213 -4.05 -14.73 -15.06
C MET A 213 -3.01 -14.25 -16.09
N GLY A 214 -2.12 -13.35 -15.71
CA GLY A 214 -1.16 -12.75 -16.65
C GLY A 214 -1.78 -11.71 -17.58
N PRO A 215 -0.96 -10.96 -18.33
CA PRO A 215 -1.43 -9.81 -19.11
C PRO A 215 -2.32 -10.21 -20.30
N GLU A 216 -2.03 -11.34 -20.96
CA GLU A 216 -2.77 -11.79 -22.15
C GLU A 216 -4.19 -12.25 -21.79
N LEU A 217 -4.34 -13.17 -20.83
CA LEU A 217 -5.67 -13.62 -20.38
C LEU A 217 -6.47 -12.50 -19.73
N SER A 218 -5.79 -11.57 -19.04
CA SER A 218 -6.46 -10.39 -18.49
C SER A 218 -7.03 -9.50 -19.59
N ARG A 219 -6.29 -9.30 -20.68
CA ARG A 219 -6.79 -8.57 -21.85
C ARG A 219 -7.97 -9.29 -22.50
N ASP A 220 -7.89 -10.60 -22.64
CA ASP A 220 -8.98 -11.38 -23.24
C ASP A 220 -10.26 -11.26 -22.39
N ALA A 221 -10.14 -11.30 -21.06
CA ALA A 221 -11.26 -11.06 -20.15
C ALA A 221 -11.86 -9.65 -20.33
N VAL A 222 -11.03 -8.61 -20.47
CA VAL A 222 -11.51 -7.24 -20.75
C VAL A 222 -12.31 -7.20 -22.03
N LEU A 223 -11.78 -7.74 -23.13
CA LEU A 223 -12.41 -7.74 -24.45
C LEU A 223 -13.73 -8.52 -24.50
N ASP A 224 -13.79 -9.68 -23.83
CA ASP A 224 -15.03 -10.47 -23.75
C ASP A 224 -16.11 -9.73 -22.98
N ILE A 225 -15.77 -9.11 -21.85
CA ILE A 225 -16.69 -8.31 -21.03
C ILE A 225 -17.17 -7.07 -21.81
N GLU A 226 -16.29 -6.39 -22.55
CA GLU A 226 -16.65 -5.25 -23.41
C GLU A 226 -17.59 -5.67 -24.54
N THR A 227 -17.27 -6.76 -25.25
CA THR A 227 -18.07 -7.27 -26.38
C THR A 227 -19.51 -7.61 -25.95
N ARG A 228 -19.70 -8.04 -24.70
CA ARG A 228 -21.03 -8.32 -24.13
C ARG A 228 -21.72 -7.09 -23.53
N GLY A 229 -21.09 -5.90 -23.57
CA GLY A 229 -21.67 -4.66 -23.04
C GLY A 229 -21.70 -4.60 -21.52
N LEU A 230 -20.86 -5.41 -20.83
CA LEU A 230 -20.84 -5.52 -19.37
C LEU A 230 -19.81 -4.58 -18.69
N ARG A 231 -18.97 -3.92 -19.47
CA ARG A 231 -17.85 -3.11 -18.97
C ARG A 231 -18.26 -1.99 -18.01
N GLN A 232 -19.44 -1.44 -18.17
CA GLN A 232 -19.98 -0.36 -17.32
C GLN A 232 -20.28 -0.82 -15.89
N TYR A 233 -20.49 -2.10 -15.65
CA TYR A 233 -20.86 -2.66 -14.35
C TYR A 233 -19.66 -3.11 -13.52
N VAL A 234 -18.45 -3.19 -14.12
CA VAL A 234 -17.28 -3.76 -13.47
C VAL A 234 -16.05 -2.87 -13.56
N THR A 235 -15.15 -3.07 -12.63
CA THR A 235 -13.74 -2.65 -12.65
C THR A 235 -12.89 -3.91 -12.71
N LEU A 236 -11.85 -3.92 -13.54
CA LEU A 236 -10.98 -5.09 -13.71
C LEU A 236 -9.62 -4.82 -13.08
N GLU A 237 -9.27 -5.60 -12.07
CA GLU A 237 -8.03 -5.50 -11.32
C GLU A 237 -7.16 -6.72 -11.60
N ALA A 238 -5.92 -6.51 -12.03
CA ALA A 238 -4.95 -7.60 -12.15
C ALA A 238 -4.15 -7.77 -10.85
N SER A 239 -3.90 -9.02 -10.47
CA SER A 239 -3.12 -9.38 -9.29
C SER A 239 -2.29 -10.63 -9.54
N GLY A 240 -1.28 -10.87 -8.68
CA GLY A 240 -0.48 -12.09 -8.68
C GLY A 240 0.97 -11.86 -9.13
N ASN A 241 1.89 -11.78 -8.15
CA ASN A 241 3.35 -11.75 -8.32
C ASN A 241 3.93 -10.73 -9.32
N ILE A 242 3.21 -9.65 -9.61
CA ILE A 242 3.61 -8.61 -10.57
C ILE A 242 4.76 -7.81 -9.99
N THR A 243 5.88 -7.74 -10.72
CA THR A 243 7.09 -6.99 -10.37
C THR A 243 7.25 -5.74 -11.23
N PHE A 244 8.24 -4.90 -10.93
CA PHE A 244 8.53 -3.70 -11.74
C PHE A 244 8.90 -4.05 -13.18
N ASP A 245 9.65 -5.11 -13.36
CA ASP A 245 10.14 -5.54 -14.67
C ASP A 245 9.02 -6.11 -15.56
N ASP A 246 7.92 -6.57 -14.95
CA ASP A 246 6.75 -7.07 -15.67
C ASP A 246 5.87 -5.94 -16.24
N LEU A 247 5.98 -4.70 -15.74
CA LEU A 247 5.05 -3.61 -16.07
C LEU A 247 4.90 -3.37 -17.58
N GLU A 248 5.97 -3.52 -18.36
CA GLU A 248 5.89 -3.30 -19.81
C GLU A 248 4.90 -4.28 -20.47
N SER A 249 4.87 -5.55 -20.03
CA SER A 249 3.93 -6.55 -20.57
C SER A 249 2.47 -6.24 -20.23
N TRP A 250 2.23 -5.49 -19.15
CA TRP A 250 0.88 -5.12 -18.71
C TRP A 250 0.30 -3.90 -19.42
N ARG A 251 1.08 -3.14 -20.23
CA ARG A 251 0.59 -1.94 -20.92
C ARG A 251 -0.59 -2.22 -21.84
N THR A 252 -0.67 -3.41 -22.40
CA THR A 252 -1.71 -3.80 -23.35
C THR A 252 -2.84 -4.61 -22.72
N SER A 253 -2.81 -4.83 -21.41
CA SER A 253 -3.79 -5.66 -20.71
C SER A 253 -5.18 -5.03 -20.61
N MET A 254 -5.29 -3.70 -20.75
CA MET A 254 -6.54 -2.93 -20.67
C MET A 254 -7.26 -3.01 -19.31
N VAL A 255 -6.61 -3.54 -18.26
CA VAL A 255 -7.17 -3.53 -16.90
C VAL A 255 -7.19 -2.12 -16.32
N ASP A 256 -8.08 -1.88 -15.35
CA ASP A 256 -8.21 -0.56 -14.71
C ASP A 256 -7.19 -0.33 -13.59
N VAL A 257 -6.75 -1.41 -12.93
CA VAL A 257 -5.86 -1.36 -11.75
C VAL A 257 -4.98 -2.59 -11.73
N ILE A 258 -3.75 -2.42 -11.25
CA ILE A 258 -2.86 -3.53 -10.90
C ILE A 258 -2.56 -3.48 -9.41
N SER A 259 -2.85 -4.56 -8.68
CA SER A 259 -2.48 -4.68 -7.27
C SER A 259 -1.29 -5.59 -7.07
N THR A 260 -0.28 -5.09 -6.35
CA THR A 260 0.92 -5.84 -6.05
C THR A 260 1.47 -5.54 -4.65
N SER A 261 2.08 -6.55 -4.03
CA SER A 261 2.84 -6.36 -2.80
C SER A 261 4.26 -5.84 -3.04
N ALA A 262 4.75 -5.84 -4.27
CA ALA A 262 6.10 -5.39 -4.58
C ALA A 262 6.32 -3.89 -4.31
N LEU A 263 5.25 -3.08 -4.32
CA LEU A 263 5.32 -1.66 -3.95
C LEU A 263 5.92 -1.45 -2.56
N HIS A 264 5.58 -2.30 -1.59
CA HIS A 264 6.03 -2.17 -0.19
C HIS A 264 6.95 -3.28 0.30
N ARG A 265 6.82 -4.53 -0.20
CA ARG A 265 7.66 -5.65 0.26
C ARG A 265 9.07 -5.62 -0.30
N ALA A 266 9.24 -5.20 -1.55
CA ALA A 266 10.52 -5.12 -2.23
C ALA A 266 11.18 -3.73 -2.14
N ALA A 267 10.53 -2.75 -1.50
CA ALA A 267 11.05 -1.42 -1.34
C ALA A 267 12.25 -1.40 -0.37
N PRO A 268 13.46 -1.00 -0.81
CA PRO A 268 14.56 -0.76 0.10
C PRO A 268 14.26 0.46 0.98
N PRO A 269 14.72 0.51 2.23
CA PRO A 269 14.64 1.73 3.03
C PRO A 269 15.46 2.84 2.38
N LEU A 270 14.95 4.09 2.43
CA LEU A 270 15.72 5.26 2.04
C LEU A 270 16.88 5.47 3.02
N ASP A 271 18.10 5.69 2.52
CA ASP A 271 19.27 5.88 3.38
C ASP A 271 19.29 7.29 3.98
N LEU A 272 19.21 7.34 5.31
CA LEU A 272 19.16 8.55 6.11
C LEU A 272 20.24 8.53 7.17
N THR A 273 20.77 9.70 7.55
CA THR A 273 21.75 9.86 8.61
C THR A 273 21.35 10.92 9.61
N CYS A 274 21.78 10.75 10.86
CA CYS A 274 21.70 11.78 11.89
C CYS A 274 23.08 12.34 12.14
N ILE A 275 23.26 13.65 12.02
CA ILE A 275 24.53 14.35 12.18
C ILE A 275 24.40 15.29 13.37
N PHE A 276 25.32 15.18 14.34
CA PHE A 276 25.39 16.09 15.47
C PHE A 276 26.27 17.30 15.16
N GLU A 277 25.90 18.47 15.71
CA GLU A 277 26.72 19.68 15.60
C GLU A 277 28.07 19.47 16.27
N GLY A 278 29.15 19.78 15.55
CA GLY A 278 30.53 19.70 16.05
C GLY A 278 31.22 18.34 15.86
N VAL A 279 30.68 17.48 15.02
CA VAL A 279 31.31 16.23 14.57
C VAL A 279 31.79 16.38 13.13
#